data_dd9cd627d4b99100bb0a62cfa0d38cc1
#
_entry.id   dd9cd627d4b99100bb0a62cfa0d38cc1
#
_cell.length_a   1.000
_cell.length_b   1.000
_cell.length_c   1.000
_cell.angle_alpha   90.00
_cell.angle_beta   90.00
_cell.angle_gamma   90.00
#
_symmetry.space_group_name_H-M   'P 1'
#
loop_
_entity.id
_entity.type
_entity.pdbx_description
1 polymer ?
#
loop_
_entity_poly.entity_id
_entity_poly.type
_entity_poly.pdbx_seq_one_letter_code
_entity_poly.pdbx_strand_id
1 'polypeptide(L)'
;MDQVYEVWIEIQANKKLISDSEKFREAMEKCKKAGMTGIILSVKDTSGFVLYKSSLADHYSEFDGEFAADIDYAAECFKIIRELGMKCYAAFDVFAEGNKKNRHPLMKGFREGWQCEVYGLDEGGNAVIQKSTEEKALKTVGSIDDFGEIFVNPGNKEVCSYELSLLKEFAENYKPDGIVLDRVRYVGLSTDFSECSRLEWE
;
A
#
# COMPACT_ATOMS: atom_id res chain seq x y z
N MET A 1 28.55 -10.04 13.08
CA MET A 1 27.22 -9.81 12.44
C MET A 1 27.52 -9.11 11.13
N ASP A 2 27.09 -9.70 10.03
CA ASP A 2 27.24 -9.04 8.73
C ASP A 2 26.35 -7.81 8.72
N GLN A 3 26.89 -6.71 8.21
CA GLN A 3 26.20 -5.43 8.18
C GLN A 3 25.14 -5.48 7.08
N VAL A 4 23.88 -5.15 7.41
CA VAL A 4 22.74 -5.20 6.49
C VAL A 4 22.50 -3.79 5.95
N TYR A 5 22.49 -3.65 4.62
CA TYR A 5 22.17 -2.42 3.90
C TYR A 5 21.07 -2.71 2.89
N GLU A 6 19.93 -2.05 3.02
CA GLU A 6 18.76 -2.24 2.18
C GLU A 6 18.30 -0.93 1.56
N VAL A 7 17.77 -1.00 0.34
CA VAL A 7 17.16 0.13 -0.37
C VAL A 7 15.67 -0.17 -0.56
N TRP A 8 14.84 0.80 -0.22
CA TRP A 8 13.40 0.74 -0.47
C TRP A 8 13.08 1.41 -1.81
N ILE A 9 12.35 0.71 -2.67
CA ILE A 9 11.90 1.17 -3.98
C ILE A 9 10.38 1.27 -3.96
N GLU A 10 9.87 2.49 -3.91
CA GLU A 10 8.44 2.78 -3.97
C GLU A 10 7.95 2.86 -5.40
N ILE A 11 6.70 2.41 -5.65
CA ILE A 11 6.11 2.33 -6.99
C ILE A 11 6.01 3.72 -7.61
N GLN A 12 5.32 4.65 -6.94
CA GLN A 12 5.00 5.96 -7.51
C GLN A 12 6.24 6.77 -7.93
N ALA A 13 7.28 6.72 -7.11
CA ALA A 13 8.52 7.44 -7.39
C ALA A 13 9.38 6.77 -8.46
N ASN A 14 9.18 5.48 -8.72
CA ASN A 14 10.09 4.65 -9.52
C ASN A 14 9.38 3.89 -10.68
N LYS A 15 8.22 4.37 -11.15
CA LYS A 15 7.44 3.71 -12.20
C LYS A 15 8.28 3.34 -13.42
N LYS A 16 8.98 4.33 -14.00
CA LYS A 16 9.84 4.15 -15.20
C LYS A 16 11.05 3.25 -14.96
N LEU A 17 11.41 3.02 -13.73
CA LEU A 17 12.46 2.09 -13.36
C LEU A 17 11.89 0.67 -13.28
N ILE A 18 10.74 0.52 -12.63
CA ILE A 18 10.09 -0.78 -12.40
C ILE A 18 9.52 -1.34 -13.72
N SER A 19 8.99 -0.47 -14.59
CA SER A 19 8.38 -0.87 -15.87
C SER A 19 9.39 -1.30 -16.95
N ASP A 20 10.69 -1.04 -16.74
CA ASP A 20 11.76 -1.32 -17.68
C ASP A 20 12.79 -2.25 -17.04
N SER A 21 12.77 -3.52 -17.40
CA SER A 21 13.62 -4.55 -16.79
C SER A 21 15.12 -4.31 -17.02
N GLU A 22 15.53 -3.67 -18.12
CA GLU A 22 16.92 -3.35 -18.38
C GLU A 22 17.40 -2.24 -17.46
N LYS A 23 16.64 -1.14 -17.36
CA LYS A 23 16.94 -0.04 -16.43
C LYS A 23 16.92 -0.52 -14.97
N PHE A 24 15.96 -1.38 -14.62
CA PHE A 24 15.90 -1.96 -13.29
C PHE A 24 17.17 -2.75 -12.98
N ARG A 25 17.59 -3.62 -13.91
CA ARG A 25 18.85 -4.39 -13.76
C ARG A 25 20.06 -3.49 -13.55
N GLU A 26 20.25 -2.48 -14.41
CA GLU A 26 21.37 -1.54 -14.28
C GLU A 26 21.38 -0.83 -12.92
N ALA A 27 20.21 -0.44 -12.41
CA ALA A 27 20.09 0.19 -11.12
C ALA A 27 20.46 -0.79 -9.98
N MET A 28 19.98 -2.03 -10.05
CA MET A 28 20.27 -3.07 -9.06
C MET A 28 21.77 -3.46 -9.05
N GLU A 29 22.41 -3.49 -10.20
CA GLU A 29 23.86 -3.70 -10.30
C GLU A 29 24.65 -2.58 -9.60
N LYS A 30 24.21 -1.32 -9.73
CA LYS A 30 24.79 -0.18 -9.01
C LYS A 30 24.58 -0.30 -7.50
N CYS A 31 23.39 -0.70 -7.06
CA CYS A 31 23.10 -0.99 -5.65
C CYS A 31 24.03 -2.08 -5.12
N LYS A 32 24.14 -3.21 -5.82
CA LYS A 32 25.04 -4.31 -5.44
C LYS A 32 26.49 -3.85 -5.35
N LYS A 33 26.97 -3.12 -6.33
CA LYS A 33 28.34 -2.55 -6.36
C LYS A 33 28.59 -1.57 -5.21
N ALA A 34 27.56 -0.85 -4.78
CA ALA A 34 27.61 0.05 -3.62
C ALA A 34 27.55 -0.70 -2.26
N GLY A 35 27.42 -2.03 -2.27
CA GLY A 35 27.41 -2.85 -1.05
C GLY A 35 26.01 -3.11 -0.47
N MET A 36 24.94 -2.84 -1.21
CA MET A 36 23.59 -3.18 -0.75
C MET A 36 23.43 -4.71 -0.65
N THR A 37 22.81 -5.17 0.41
CA THR A 37 22.58 -6.58 0.72
C THR A 37 21.16 -7.04 0.40
N GLY A 38 20.22 -6.11 0.31
CA GLY A 38 18.82 -6.41 0.02
C GLY A 38 18.07 -5.22 -0.61
N ILE A 39 16.96 -5.55 -1.23
CA ILE A 39 16.04 -4.58 -1.84
C ILE A 39 14.64 -4.82 -1.25
N ILE A 40 14.01 -3.75 -0.80
CA ILE A 40 12.61 -3.72 -0.40
C ILE A 40 11.83 -3.11 -1.57
N LEU A 41 11.05 -3.92 -2.26
CA LEU A 41 10.21 -3.47 -3.37
C LEU A 41 8.77 -3.30 -2.88
N SER A 42 8.21 -2.11 -3.02
CA SER A 42 6.77 -1.93 -2.84
C SER A 42 6.04 -2.70 -3.93
N VAL A 43 5.21 -3.65 -3.55
CA VAL A 43 4.42 -4.49 -4.47
C VAL A 43 2.93 -4.15 -4.44
N LYS A 44 2.49 -3.45 -3.41
CA LYS A 44 1.18 -2.81 -3.25
C LYS A 44 1.41 -1.42 -2.65
N ASP A 45 0.90 -0.38 -3.27
CA ASP A 45 0.97 0.98 -2.75
C ASP A 45 -0.37 1.48 -2.20
N THR A 46 -0.43 2.75 -1.81
CA THR A 46 -1.62 3.39 -1.24
C THR A 46 -2.84 3.42 -2.15
N SER A 47 -2.68 3.15 -3.45
CA SER A 47 -3.81 3.06 -4.39
C SER A 47 -4.61 1.77 -4.26
N GLY A 48 -4.03 0.74 -3.62
CA GLY A 48 -4.59 -0.61 -3.52
C GLY A 48 -4.30 -1.51 -4.72
N PHE A 49 -3.66 -0.99 -5.77
CA PHE A 49 -3.22 -1.77 -6.92
C PHE A 49 -1.89 -2.47 -6.67
N VAL A 50 -1.67 -3.61 -7.34
CA VAL A 50 -0.50 -4.46 -7.13
C VAL A 50 0.34 -4.62 -8.38
N LEU A 51 1.66 -4.83 -8.21
CA LEU A 51 2.63 -5.06 -9.29
C LEU A 51 2.73 -6.52 -9.75
N TYR A 52 1.89 -7.38 -9.23
CA TYR A 52 1.96 -8.82 -9.45
C TYR A 52 0.62 -9.39 -9.94
N LYS A 53 0.65 -10.60 -10.48
CA LYS A 53 -0.55 -11.33 -10.90
C LYS A 53 -1.30 -11.85 -9.68
N SER A 54 -2.29 -11.07 -9.23
CA SER A 54 -3.16 -11.43 -8.10
C SER A 54 -4.50 -11.97 -8.59
N SER A 55 -5.09 -12.89 -7.83
CA SER A 55 -6.48 -13.31 -7.98
C SER A 55 -7.45 -12.46 -7.14
N LEU A 56 -6.92 -11.60 -6.25
CA LEU A 56 -7.67 -10.86 -5.24
C LEU A 56 -7.66 -9.35 -5.47
N ALA A 57 -6.56 -8.80 -5.96
CA ALA A 57 -6.36 -7.38 -6.18
C ALA A 57 -6.18 -7.06 -7.68
N ASP A 58 -6.53 -5.83 -8.04
CA ASP A 58 -6.40 -5.35 -9.40
C ASP A 58 -4.94 -4.99 -9.71
N HIS A 59 -4.48 -5.36 -10.91
CA HIS A 59 -3.11 -5.10 -11.34
C HIS A 59 -2.87 -3.61 -11.60
N TYR A 60 -1.66 -3.16 -11.40
CA TYR A 60 -1.28 -1.74 -11.49
C TYR A 60 -1.50 -1.14 -12.89
N SER A 61 -1.54 -1.95 -13.94
CA SER A 61 -1.87 -1.54 -15.31
C SER A 61 -3.29 -0.98 -15.48
N GLU A 62 -4.21 -1.33 -14.58
CA GLU A 62 -5.56 -0.75 -14.57
C GLU A 62 -5.56 0.70 -14.08
N PHE A 63 -4.55 1.07 -13.31
CA PHE A 63 -4.43 2.39 -12.70
C PHE A 63 -3.45 3.32 -13.44
N ASP A 64 -2.38 2.78 -13.99
CA ASP A 64 -1.30 3.55 -14.60
C ASP A 64 -0.80 2.90 -15.89
N GLY A 65 -0.92 3.61 -17.01
CA GLY A 65 -0.53 3.15 -18.36
C GLY A 65 0.99 2.98 -18.58
N GLU A 66 1.83 3.28 -17.59
CA GLU A 66 3.26 2.90 -17.62
C GLU A 66 3.46 1.39 -17.50
N PHE A 67 2.46 0.67 -16.95
CA PHE A 67 2.53 -0.77 -16.72
C PHE A 67 1.66 -1.54 -17.71
N ALA A 68 2.18 -2.63 -18.28
CA ALA A 68 1.47 -3.51 -19.19
C ALA A 68 0.73 -4.62 -18.42
N ALA A 69 -0.47 -4.98 -18.87
CA ALA A 69 -1.34 -5.91 -18.16
C ALA A 69 -0.86 -7.39 -18.20
N ASP A 70 -0.03 -7.74 -19.15
CA ASP A 70 0.51 -9.11 -19.33
C ASP A 70 1.79 -9.38 -18.54
N ILE A 71 2.43 -8.35 -18.01
CA ILE A 71 3.70 -8.45 -17.28
C ILE A 71 3.46 -8.58 -15.76
N ASP A 72 4.19 -9.47 -15.11
CA ASP A 72 4.31 -9.59 -13.67
C ASP A 72 5.58 -8.88 -13.18
N TYR A 73 5.45 -7.61 -12.88
CA TYR A 73 6.59 -6.76 -12.54
C TYR A 73 7.28 -7.17 -11.23
N ALA A 74 6.52 -7.67 -10.26
CA ALA A 74 7.12 -8.15 -9.02
C ALA A 74 7.97 -9.40 -9.26
N ALA A 75 7.50 -10.34 -10.09
CA ALA A 75 8.26 -11.52 -10.46
C ALA A 75 9.55 -11.16 -11.22
N GLU A 76 9.47 -10.24 -12.20
CA GLU A 76 10.64 -9.80 -12.97
C GLU A 76 11.68 -9.09 -12.10
N CYS A 77 11.25 -8.15 -11.26
CA CYS A 77 12.12 -7.45 -10.33
C CYS A 77 12.79 -8.41 -9.34
N PHE A 78 12.02 -9.31 -8.74
CA PHE A 78 12.55 -10.30 -7.80
C PHE A 78 13.56 -11.25 -8.44
N LYS A 79 13.31 -11.66 -9.68
CA LYS A 79 14.27 -12.46 -10.46
C LYS A 79 15.61 -11.73 -10.60
N ILE A 80 15.59 -10.47 -11.02
CA ILE A 80 16.80 -9.65 -11.19
C ILE A 80 17.56 -9.49 -9.86
N ILE A 81 16.86 -9.17 -8.77
CA ILE A 81 17.46 -8.99 -7.45
C ILE A 81 18.15 -10.27 -6.99
N ARG A 82 17.50 -11.43 -7.16
CA ARG A 82 18.05 -12.75 -6.78
C ARG A 82 19.24 -13.16 -7.63
N GLU A 83 19.21 -12.92 -8.95
CA GLU A 83 20.33 -13.17 -9.84
C GLU A 83 21.58 -12.40 -9.42
N LEU A 84 21.43 -11.23 -8.85
CA LEU A 84 22.53 -10.41 -8.31
C LEU A 84 22.94 -10.82 -6.89
N GLY A 85 22.33 -11.86 -6.31
CA GLY A 85 22.66 -12.37 -4.98
C GLY A 85 22.30 -11.39 -3.85
N MET A 86 21.22 -10.63 -4.01
CA MET A 86 20.64 -9.77 -2.98
C MET A 86 19.36 -10.39 -2.41
N LYS A 87 19.01 -10.00 -1.18
CA LYS A 87 17.73 -10.36 -0.56
C LYS A 87 16.58 -9.58 -1.18
N CYS A 88 15.41 -10.26 -1.31
CA CYS A 88 14.19 -9.67 -1.83
C CYS A 88 13.15 -9.53 -0.73
N TYR A 89 12.79 -8.31 -0.40
CA TYR A 89 11.69 -8.03 0.51
C TYR A 89 10.53 -7.39 -0.25
N ALA A 90 9.31 -7.75 0.10
CA ALA A 90 8.11 -7.11 -0.44
C ALA A 90 7.54 -6.11 0.57
N ALA A 91 7.21 -4.90 0.15
CA ALA A 91 6.49 -3.95 0.99
C ALA A 91 5.04 -3.81 0.53
N PHE A 92 4.14 -3.80 1.51
CA PHE A 92 2.70 -3.61 1.34
C PHE A 92 2.22 -2.41 2.16
N ASP A 93 1.57 -1.46 1.51
CA ASP A 93 0.73 -0.46 2.18
C ASP A 93 -0.60 -1.14 2.56
N VAL A 94 -0.65 -1.72 3.79
CA VAL A 94 -1.71 -2.68 4.13
C VAL A 94 -3.09 -2.03 4.15
N PHE A 95 -3.34 -1.06 5.03
CA PHE A 95 -4.68 -0.47 5.19
C PHE A 95 -4.91 0.79 4.35
N ALA A 96 -4.09 1.07 3.34
CA ALA A 96 -4.33 2.13 2.38
C ALA A 96 -4.84 1.51 1.07
N GLU A 97 -6.06 1.85 0.66
CA GLU A 97 -6.81 1.21 -0.42
C GLU A 97 -7.42 2.22 -1.42
N GLY A 98 -6.79 3.37 -1.54
CA GLY A 98 -7.26 4.36 -2.50
C GLY A 98 -6.76 5.77 -2.28
N ASN A 99 -7.14 6.66 -3.19
CA ASN A 99 -6.81 8.07 -3.12
C ASN A 99 -7.99 8.92 -3.56
N LYS A 100 -8.35 9.95 -2.78
CA LYS A 100 -9.47 10.86 -3.08
C LYS A 100 -9.20 11.72 -4.32
N LYS A 101 -7.94 12.15 -4.50
CA LYS A 101 -7.53 13.08 -5.58
C LYS A 101 -7.40 12.36 -6.92
N ASN A 102 -6.95 11.09 -6.89
CA ASN A 102 -6.75 10.25 -8.07
C ASN A 102 -7.72 9.06 -8.03
N ARG A 103 -9.01 9.35 -7.87
CA ARG A 103 -10.04 8.33 -7.72
C ARG A 103 -10.13 7.41 -8.93
N HIS A 104 -10.15 6.10 -8.66
CA HIS A 104 -10.38 5.07 -9.65
C HIS A 104 -11.51 4.13 -9.20
N PRO A 105 -12.41 3.65 -10.11
CA PRO A 105 -13.56 2.80 -9.73
C PRO A 105 -13.20 1.48 -9.05
N LEU A 106 -12.02 0.93 -9.32
CA LEU A 106 -11.55 -0.33 -8.74
C LEU A 106 -10.92 -0.19 -7.34
N MET A 107 -10.69 1.04 -6.86
CA MET A 107 -10.12 1.27 -5.53
C MET A 107 -11.08 0.78 -4.44
N LYS A 108 -10.63 -0.20 -3.65
CA LYS A 108 -11.45 -0.84 -2.61
C LYS A 108 -11.74 0.08 -1.42
N GLY A 109 -10.95 1.12 -1.23
CA GLY A 109 -11.20 2.16 -0.24
C GLY A 109 -12.54 2.89 -0.40
N PHE A 110 -13.17 2.82 -1.58
CA PHE A 110 -14.54 3.34 -1.80
C PHE A 110 -15.63 2.30 -1.59
N ARG A 111 -15.29 1.07 -1.24
CA ARG A 111 -16.28 0.01 -0.96
C ARG A 111 -17.06 0.35 0.31
N GLU A 112 -18.39 0.24 0.23
CA GLU A 112 -19.27 0.52 1.37
C GLU A 112 -18.91 -0.32 2.61
N GLY A 113 -18.82 0.35 3.76
CA GLY A 113 -18.49 -0.28 5.05
C GLY A 113 -17.00 -0.56 5.29
N TRP A 114 -16.12 -0.28 4.31
CA TRP A 114 -14.68 -0.49 4.48
C TRP A 114 -13.94 0.73 5.03
N GLN A 115 -14.49 1.94 4.84
CA GLN A 115 -13.83 3.17 5.23
C GLN A 115 -13.74 3.34 6.75
N CYS A 116 -12.66 3.94 7.21
CA CYS A 116 -12.64 4.54 8.54
C CYS A 116 -13.64 5.68 8.65
N GLU A 117 -14.22 5.87 9.83
CA GLU A 117 -15.01 7.05 10.18
C GLU A 117 -14.15 8.04 10.97
N VAL A 118 -14.18 9.30 10.53
CA VAL A 118 -13.35 10.38 11.06
C VAL A 118 -14.19 11.29 11.95
N TYR A 119 -13.72 11.51 13.17
CA TYR A 119 -14.27 12.52 14.06
C TYR A 119 -13.63 13.89 13.79
N GLY A 120 -14.43 14.92 13.76
CA GLY A 120 -13.97 16.29 13.64
C GLY A 120 -15.03 17.31 13.94
N LEU A 121 -14.74 18.58 13.63
CA LEU A 121 -15.66 19.69 13.77
C LEU A 121 -16.01 20.23 12.38
N ASP A 122 -17.29 20.50 12.14
CA ASP A 122 -17.74 21.18 10.92
C ASP A 122 -17.37 22.68 10.95
N GLU A 123 -17.75 23.43 9.90
CA GLU A 123 -17.49 24.87 9.80
C GLU A 123 -18.15 25.66 10.93
N GLY A 124 -19.25 25.19 11.48
CA GLY A 124 -19.98 25.76 12.60
C GLY A 124 -19.40 25.41 13.98
N GLY A 125 -18.38 24.54 14.03
CA GLY A 125 -17.77 24.08 15.27
C GLY A 125 -18.54 22.93 15.96
N ASN A 126 -19.50 22.30 15.28
CA ASN A 126 -20.22 21.15 15.82
C ASN A 126 -19.42 19.85 15.59
N ALA A 127 -19.48 18.94 16.55
CA ALA A 127 -18.89 17.61 16.43
C ALA A 127 -19.60 16.80 15.33
N VAL A 128 -18.83 16.20 14.44
CA VAL A 128 -19.33 15.40 13.30
C VAL A 128 -18.50 14.14 13.16
N ILE A 129 -19.14 13.04 12.82
CA ILE A 129 -18.48 11.81 12.36
C ILE A 129 -18.88 11.62 10.90
N GLN A 130 -17.87 11.40 10.05
CA GLN A 130 -18.08 11.18 8.62
C GLN A 130 -17.13 10.12 8.08
N LYS A 131 -17.48 9.49 6.95
CA LYS A 131 -16.59 8.56 6.26
C LYS A 131 -15.34 9.27 5.76
N SER A 132 -14.20 8.61 5.85
CA SER A 132 -12.91 9.15 5.38
C SER A 132 -12.88 9.47 3.88
N THR A 133 -13.84 8.93 3.10
CA THR A 133 -14.01 9.18 1.67
C THR A 133 -14.83 10.43 1.35
N GLU A 134 -15.46 11.06 2.33
CA GLU A 134 -16.25 12.29 2.11
C GLU A 134 -15.34 13.49 1.88
N GLU A 135 -15.78 14.40 1.00
CA GLU A 135 -14.97 15.55 0.58
C GLU A 135 -14.97 16.72 1.57
N LYS A 136 -15.87 16.72 2.55
CA LYS A 136 -15.94 17.81 3.52
C LYS A 136 -14.71 17.82 4.40
N ALA A 137 -13.97 18.92 4.35
CA ALA A 137 -12.87 19.15 5.26
C ALA A 137 -13.41 19.32 6.69
N LEU A 138 -13.05 18.42 7.58
CA LEU A 138 -13.28 18.59 9.01
C LEU A 138 -12.03 19.19 9.67
N LYS A 139 -12.22 20.03 10.66
CA LYS A 139 -11.15 20.37 11.61
C LYS A 139 -10.95 19.19 12.54
N THR A 140 -10.04 18.32 12.21
CA THR A 140 -9.75 17.13 13.01
C THR A 140 -8.89 17.46 14.23
N VAL A 141 -9.09 16.69 15.32
CA VAL A 141 -8.24 16.78 16.50
C VAL A 141 -6.89 16.10 16.18
N GLY A 142 -5.80 16.86 16.32
CA GLY A 142 -4.48 16.37 15.95
C GLY A 142 -4.31 16.34 14.43
N SER A 143 -4.18 17.52 13.86
CA SER A 143 -3.96 17.81 12.44
C SER A 143 -3.26 16.68 11.69
N ILE A 144 -4.02 15.95 10.90
CA ILE A 144 -3.44 15.15 9.85
C ILE A 144 -3.68 15.94 8.58
N ASP A 145 -2.58 16.26 7.92
CA ASP A 145 -2.66 16.79 6.58
C ASP A 145 -3.50 15.84 5.75
N ASP A 146 -4.40 16.37 4.94
CA ASP A 146 -5.20 15.58 4.01
C ASP A 146 -4.28 15.06 2.89
N PHE A 147 -3.61 13.95 3.15
CA PHE A 147 -2.73 13.27 2.17
C PHE A 147 -3.50 12.75 0.96
N GLY A 148 -4.83 12.80 1.00
CA GLY A 148 -5.69 12.26 -0.04
C GLY A 148 -5.81 10.74 -0.03
N GLU A 149 -5.02 10.04 0.76
CA GLU A 149 -5.07 8.57 0.91
C GLU A 149 -6.35 8.14 1.63
N ILE A 150 -6.91 7.04 1.19
CA ILE A 150 -8.09 6.43 1.81
C ILE A 150 -7.64 5.23 2.61
N PHE A 151 -7.77 5.34 3.94
CA PHE A 151 -7.56 4.22 4.84
C PHE A 151 -8.85 3.45 5.03
N VAL A 152 -8.75 2.12 4.90
CA VAL A 152 -9.79 1.18 5.27
C VAL A 152 -9.67 0.83 6.74
N ASN A 153 -10.79 0.40 7.34
CA ASN A 153 -10.88 0.20 8.78
C ASN A 153 -10.25 -1.12 9.24
N PRO A 154 -9.15 -1.09 10.01
CA PRO A 154 -8.55 -2.29 10.59
C PRO A 154 -9.48 -3.08 11.53
N GLY A 155 -10.50 -2.45 12.13
CA GLY A 155 -11.53 -3.11 12.94
C GLY A 155 -12.54 -3.91 12.12
N ASN A 156 -12.61 -3.70 10.81
CA ASN A 156 -13.50 -4.46 9.94
C ASN A 156 -12.90 -5.83 9.59
N LYS A 157 -13.56 -6.92 10.00
CA LYS A 157 -13.10 -8.30 9.77
C LYS A 157 -12.96 -8.68 8.29
N GLU A 158 -13.79 -8.10 7.41
CA GLU A 158 -13.72 -8.33 5.97
C GLU A 158 -12.45 -7.69 5.39
N VAL A 159 -12.14 -6.47 5.81
CA VAL A 159 -10.89 -5.76 5.46
C VAL A 159 -9.69 -6.59 5.90
N CYS A 160 -9.63 -6.98 7.18
CA CYS A 160 -8.52 -7.78 7.69
C CYS A 160 -8.36 -9.12 6.95
N SER A 161 -9.47 -9.78 6.62
CA SER A 161 -9.43 -11.04 5.86
C SER A 161 -8.90 -10.84 4.44
N TYR A 162 -9.28 -9.74 3.79
CA TYR A 162 -8.80 -9.38 2.45
C TYR A 162 -7.29 -9.12 2.47
N GLU A 163 -6.82 -8.23 3.36
CA GLU A 163 -5.40 -7.89 3.45
C GLU A 163 -4.54 -9.10 3.80
N LEU A 164 -4.99 -9.92 4.74
CA LEU A 164 -4.29 -11.16 5.10
C LEU A 164 -4.23 -12.15 3.93
N SER A 165 -5.29 -12.22 3.13
CA SER A 165 -5.33 -13.09 1.94
C SER A 165 -4.35 -12.62 0.86
N LEU A 166 -4.20 -11.31 0.65
CA LEU A 166 -3.20 -10.75 -0.26
C LEU A 166 -1.77 -11.07 0.19
N LEU A 167 -1.47 -10.86 1.47
CA LEU A 167 -0.16 -11.16 2.05
C LEU A 167 0.18 -12.65 1.90
N LYS A 168 -0.80 -13.51 2.15
CA LYS A 168 -0.64 -14.97 2.02
C LYS A 168 -0.43 -15.38 0.56
N GLU A 169 -1.27 -14.88 -0.37
CA GLU A 169 -1.12 -15.13 -1.80
C GLU A 169 0.27 -14.75 -2.29
N PHE A 170 0.75 -13.57 -1.92
CA PHE A 170 2.07 -13.10 -2.31
C PHE A 170 3.18 -13.96 -1.71
N ALA A 171 3.13 -14.24 -0.41
CA ALA A 171 4.14 -15.04 0.27
C ALA A 171 4.27 -16.45 -0.33
N GLU A 172 3.15 -17.08 -0.67
CA GLU A 172 3.11 -18.43 -1.25
C GLU A 172 3.65 -18.47 -2.68
N ASN A 173 3.31 -17.46 -3.50
CA ASN A 173 3.65 -17.46 -4.92
C ASN A 173 5.05 -16.89 -5.22
N TYR A 174 5.47 -15.85 -4.49
CA TYR A 174 6.71 -15.12 -4.78
C TYR A 174 7.87 -15.42 -3.82
N LYS A 175 7.57 -16.01 -2.66
CA LYS A 175 8.56 -16.45 -1.65
C LYS A 175 9.61 -15.38 -1.35
N PRO A 176 9.21 -14.18 -0.89
CA PRO A 176 10.16 -13.15 -0.49
C PRO A 176 11.02 -13.60 0.69
N ASP A 177 12.19 -13.00 0.88
CA ASP A 177 13.00 -13.21 2.07
C ASP A 177 12.35 -12.61 3.34
N GLY A 178 11.41 -11.68 3.15
CA GLY A 178 10.54 -11.11 4.19
C GLY A 178 9.51 -10.17 3.59
N ILE A 179 8.52 -9.82 4.41
CA ILE A 179 7.47 -8.86 4.06
C ILE A 179 7.53 -7.68 5.03
N VAL A 180 7.55 -6.48 4.48
CA VAL A 180 7.45 -5.23 5.22
C VAL A 180 5.99 -4.78 5.17
N LEU A 181 5.38 -4.64 6.34
CA LEU A 181 4.02 -4.16 6.49
C LEU A 181 4.06 -2.66 6.80
N ASP A 182 3.76 -1.84 5.81
CA ASP A 182 3.58 -0.41 5.99
C ASP A 182 2.09 -0.09 6.17
N ARG A 183 1.80 1.06 6.77
CA ARG A 183 0.43 1.57 7.02
C ARG A 183 -0.47 0.60 7.79
N VAL A 184 0.10 -0.25 8.64
CA VAL A 184 -0.64 -1.10 9.58
C VAL A 184 -1.04 -0.26 10.80
N ARG A 185 -1.93 0.69 10.55
CA ARG A 185 -2.36 1.68 11.55
C ARG A 185 -3.64 2.38 11.10
N TYR A 186 -4.31 2.98 12.02
CA TYR A 186 -5.28 4.05 11.71
C TYR A 186 -4.54 5.28 11.15
N VAL A 187 -5.24 6.10 10.37
CA VAL A 187 -4.64 7.29 9.76
C VAL A 187 -4.20 8.29 10.82
N GLY A 188 -4.86 8.33 11.97
CA GLY A 188 -4.51 9.18 13.09
C GLY A 188 -5.49 9.11 14.26
N LEU A 189 -5.30 10.00 15.23
CA LEU A 189 -6.11 10.04 16.46
C LEU A 189 -7.59 10.39 16.25
N SER A 190 -7.94 10.92 15.09
CA SER A 190 -9.33 11.22 14.70
C SER A 190 -10.07 10.04 14.08
N THR A 191 -9.45 8.86 14.05
CA THR A 191 -10.01 7.60 13.55
C THR A 191 -9.66 6.44 14.49
N ASP A 192 -10.49 5.37 14.64
CA ASP A 192 -11.74 5.18 13.91
C ASP A 192 -12.93 5.33 14.87
N PHE A 193 -14.00 5.94 14.41
CA PHE A 193 -15.22 6.17 15.21
C PHE A 193 -16.41 5.39 14.67
N SER A 194 -16.18 4.38 13.82
CA SER A 194 -17.21 3.50 13.30
C SER A 194 -17.85 2.62 14.39
N GLU A 195 -19.07 2.18 14.15
CA GLU A 195 -19.78 1.29 15.07
C GLU A 195 -19.02 -0.01 15.34
N CYS A 196 -18.39 -0.61 14.34
CA CYS A 196 -17.62 -1.85 14.53
C CYS A 196 -16.43 -1.65 15.48
N SER A 197 -15.74 -0.51 15.43
CA SER A 197 -14.66 -0.21 16.36
C SER A 197 -15.18 0.09 17.77
N ARG A 198 -16.36 0.70 17.91
CA ARG A 198 -16.97 0.95 19.24
C ARG A 198 -17.40 -0.34 19.92
N LEU A 199 -18.00 -1.28 19.18
CA LEU A 199 -18.50 -2.55 19.72
C LEU A 199 -17.39 -3.49 20.21
N GLU A 200 -16.15 -3.30 19.76
CA GLU A 200 -15.00 -4.06 20.28
C GLU A 200 -14.50 -3.53 21.64
N TRP A 201 -14.94 -2.34 22.05
CA TRP A 201 -14.57 -1.72 23.36
C TRP A 201 -15.58 -1.98 24.48
N GLU A 202 -16.78 -2.40 24.15
CA GLU A 202 -17.86 -2.76 25.09
C GLU A 202 -17.81 -4.26 25.46
#